data_f5c2766ddb4850c8496271620ff90106
#
_entry.id   f5c2766ddb4850c8496271620ff90106
#
_cell.length_a   1.000
_cell.length_b   1.000
_cell.length_c   1.000
_cell.angle_alpha   90.00
_cell.angle_beta   90.00
_cell.angle_gamma   90.00
#
_symmetry.space_group_name_H-M   'P 1'
#
loop_
_entity.id
_entity.type
_entity.pdbx_description
1 polymer ?
#
loop_
_entity_poly.entity_id
_entity_poly.type
_entity_poly.pdbx_seq_one_letter_code
_entity_poly.pdbx_strand_id
1 'polypeptide(L)'
;MSKEVVVFTKRPEDGVCPGCKMLKRKLDAEGIPYKEIPYDPNNEEHVAIIKGAKFSALPVTFPNGLEDVESAFSGFAPNKVAEIKRSLGL
;
A
#
# COMPACT_ATOMS: atom_id res chain seq x y z
N MET A 1 20.51 -0.84 -2.02
CA MET A 1 19.28 -0.83 -2.83
C MET A 1 18.19 -0.08 -2.10
N SER A 2 17.54 0.82 -2.78
CA SER A 2 16.45 1.58 -2.19
C SER A 2 15.20 0.70 -2.10
N LYS A 3 14.58 0.68 -0.93
CA LYS A 3 13.29 0.03 -0.75
C LYS A 3 12.21 0.99 -1.25
N GLU A 4 11.27 0.47 -2.00
CA GLU A 4 10.18 1.26 -2.55
C GLU A 4 8.88 0.92 -1.82
N VAL A 5 8.18 1.95 -1.34
CA VAL A 5 6.86 1.76 -0.77
C VAL A 5 5.87 1.54 -1.91
N VAL A 6 5.15 0.43 -1.86
CA VAL A 6 4.16 0.08 -2.88
C VAL A 6 2.79 0.00 -2.22
N VAL A 7 1.80 0.64 -2.84
CA VAL A 7 0.44 0.67 -2.33
C VAL A 7 -0.51 0.16 -3.39
N PHE A 8 -1.26 -0.89 -3.07
CA PHE A 8 -2.36 -1.35 -3.91
C PHE A 8 -3.62 -0.59 -3.49
N THR A 9 -4.25 0.07 -4.44
CA THR A 9 -5.47 0.84 -4.20
C THR A 9 -6.61 0.29 -5.03
N LYS A 10 -7.85 0.66 -4.68
CA LYS A 10 -9.02 0.26 -5.43
C LYS A 10 -9.14 1.12 -6.69
N ARG A 11 -9.43 0.49 -7.83
CA ARG A 11 -9.64 1.22 -9.07
C ARG A 11 -10.92 2.08 -8.97
N PRO A 12 -10.93 3.28 -9.59
CA PRO A 12 -12.15 4.12 -9.58
C PRO A 12 -13.39 3.40 -10.12
N GLU A 13 -13.20 2.54 -11.12
CA GLU A 13 -14.27 1.75 -11.73
C GLU A 13 -14.87 0.70 -10.79
N ASP A 14 -14.14 0.32 -9.74
CA ASP A 14 -14.59 -0.66 -8.75
C ASP A 14 -15.26 0.00 -7.53
N GLY A 15 -15.39 1.31 -7.54
CA GLY A 15 -16.07 2.06 -6.50
C GLY A 15 -15.14 2.99 -5.70
N VAL A 16 -15.66 3.52 -4.61
CA VAL A 16 -14.96 4.47 -3.76
C VAL A 16 -14.16 3.75 -2.69
N CYS A 17 -12.93 4.21 -2.45
CA CYS A 17 -12.09 3.68 -1.40
C CYS A 17 -11.63 4.84 -0.49
N PRO A 18 -12.41 5.17 0.56
CA PRO A 18 -12.02 6.25 1.47
C PRO A 18 -10.66 6.02 2.13
N GLY A 19 -10.37 4.78 2.53
CA GLY A 19 -9.10 4.41 3.13
C GLY A 19 -7.93 4.63 2.20
N CYS A 20 -8.10 4.37 0.89
CA CYS A 20 -7.06 4.62 -0.11
C CYS A 20 -6.74 6.10 -0.21
N LYS A 21 -7.77 6.94 -0.24
CA LYS A 21 -7.60 8.40 -0.29
C LYS A 21 -6.88 8.93 0.93
N MET A 22 -7.28 8.48 2.11
CA MET A 22 -6.70 8.93 3.37
C MET A 22 -5.24 8.49 3.47
N LEU A 23 -4.94 7.27 3.07
CA LEU A 23 -3.58 6.76 3.08
C LEU A 23 -2.67 7.56 2.14
N LYS A 24 -3.12 7.82 0.92
CA LYS A 24 -2.34 8.60 -0.04
C LYS A 24 -2.09 10.02 0.46
N ARG A 25 -3.12 10.66 1.03
CA ARG A 25 -2.96 11.98 1.63
C ARG A 25 -1.93 11.98 2.75
N LYS A 26 -1.99 10.98 3.61
CA LYS A 26 -1.05 10.89 4.73
C LYS A 26 0.37 10.69 4.23
N LEU A 27 0.58 9.81 3.26
CA LEU A 27 1.89 9.58 2.67
C LEU A 27 2.44 10.87 2.04
N ASP A 28 1.61 11.58 1.29
CA ASP A 28 2.00 12.84 0.67
C ASP A 28 2.31 13.91 1.72
N ALA A 29 1.51 14.00 2.76
CA ALA A 29 1.72 14.98 3.84
C ALA A 29 3.01 14.73 4.61
N GLU A 30 3.42 13.47 4.73
CA GLU A 30 4.65 13.09 5.42
C GLU A 30 5.87 13.07 4.49
N GLY A 31 5.68 13.39 3.21
CA GLY A 31 6.76 13.41 2.24
C GLY A 31 7.32 12.05 1.88
N ILE A 32 6.50 11.01 2.00
CA ILE A 32 6.92 9.63 1.71
C ILE A 32 6.64 9.33 0.24
N PRO A 33 7.68 9.06 -0.57
CA PRO A 33 7.45 8.61 -1.94
C PRO A 33 6.91 7.20 -1.97
N TYR A 34 5.95 6.94 -2.84
CA TYR A 34 5.35 5.61 -2.98
C TYR A 34 4.92 5.38 -4.42
N LYS A 35 4.78 4.10 -4.75
CA LYS A 35 4.25 3.66 -6.05
C LYS A 35 2.82 3.16 -5.83
N GLU A 36 1.88 3.75 -6.52
CA GLU A 36 0.48 3.32 -6.46
C GLU A 36 0.20 2.33 -7.58
N ILE A 37 -0.38 1.18 -7.23
CA ILE A 37 -0.80 0.18 -8.20
C ILE A 37 -2.30 -0.04 -8.01
N PRO A 38 -3.14 0.36 -8.98
CA PRO A 38 -4.57 0.05 -8.91
C PRO A 38 -4.75 -1.47 -9.00
N TYR A 39 -5.37 -2.05 -7.99
CA TYR A 39 -5.57 -3.50 -7.94
C TYR A 39 -6.56 -3.96 -9.00
N ASP A 40 -6.12 -4.86 -9.86
CA ASP A 40 -6.94 -5.44 -10.92
C ASP A 40 -7.25 -6.89 -10.58
N PRO A 41 -8.52 -7.23 -10.25
CA PRO A 41 -8.88 -8.61 -9.92
C PRO A 41 -8.74 -9.58 -11.10
N ASN A 42 -8.57 -9.06 -12.32
CA ASN A 42 -8.33 -9.89 -13.50
C ASN A 42 -6.83 -10.08 -13.78
N ASN A 43 -5.97 -9.44 -13.01
CA ASN A 43 -4.53 -9.59 -13.16
C ASN A 43 -4.05 -10.65 -12.18
N GLU A 44 -3.57 -11.77 -12.71
CA GLU A 44 -3.15 -12.91 -11.90
C GLU A 44 -2.01 -12.57 -10.94
N GLU A 45 -1.10 -11.70 -11.35
CA GLU A 45 0.00 -11.25 -10.49
C GLU A 45 -0.52 -10.48 -9.29
N HIS A 46 -1.46 -9.56 -9.51
CA HIS A 46 -2.07 -8.77 -8.43
C HIS A 46 -2.79 -9.69 -7.45
N VAL A 47 -3.57 -10.63 -7.98
CA VAL A 47 -4.32 -11.58 -7.15
C VAL A 47 -3.35 -12.43 -6.32
N ALA A 48 -2.29 -12.92 -6.94
CA ALA A 48 -1.31 -13.76 -6.26
C ALA A 48 -0.60 -13.00 -5.14
N ILE A 49 -0.23 -11.73 -5.38
CA ILE A 49 0.45 -10.89 -4.39
C ILE A 49 -0.45 -10.67 -3.18
N ILE A 50 -1.70 -10.29 -3.41
CA ILE A 50 -2.63 -9.99 -2.32
C ILE A 50 -2.99 -11.25 -1.52
N LYS A 51 -3.22 -12.36 -2.20
CA LYS A 51 -3.49 -13.65 -1.54
C LYS A 51 -2.29 -14.16 -0.76
N GLY A 52 -1.09 -14.00 -1.33
CA GLY A 52 0.15 -14.40 -0.67
C GLY A 52 0.38 -13.63 0.63
N ALA A 53 -0.01 -12.36 0.66
CA ALA A 53 0.07 -11.53 1.85
C ALA A 53 -1.12 -11.75 2.80
N LYS A 54 -2.11 -12.56 2.40
CA LYS A 54 -3.30 -12.92 3.19
C LYS A 54 -4.21 -11.73 3.51
N PHE A 55 -4.28 -10.76 2.60
CA PHE A 55 -5.18 -9.62 2.74
C PHE A 55 -6.40 -9.80 1.84
N SER A 56 -7.54 -9.24 2.28
CA SER A 56 -8.79 -9.29 1.53
C SER A 56 -9.40 -7.91 1.31
N ALA A 57 -8.77 -6.86 1.84
CA ALA A 57 -9.29 -5.49 1.76
C ALA A 57 -8.21 -4.53 1.29
N LEU A 58 -8.60 -3.53 0.51
CA LEU A 58 -7.73 -2.46 0.05
C LEU A 58 -7.93 -1.22 0.92
N PRO A 59 -6.93 -0.35 1.04
CA PRO A 59 -5.61 -0.42 0.43
C PRO A 59 -4.71 -1.44 1.11
N VAL A 60 -3.71 -1.96 0.39
CA VAL A 60 -2.66 -2.81 0.96
C VAL A 60 -1.33 -2.14 0.69
N THR A 61 -0.54 -1.94 1.75
CA THR A 61 0.74 -1.24 1.67
C THR A 61 1.89 -2.19 1.92
N PHE A 62 2.89 -2.13 1.05
CA PHE A 62 4.13 -2.88 1.17
C PHE A 62 5.27 -1.89 1.42
N PRO A 63 5.60 -1.60 2.70
CA PRO A 63 6.58 -0.55 3.02
C PRO A 63 7.98 -0.80 2.48
N ASN A 64 8.34 -2.05 2.34
CA ASN A 64 9.68 -2.46 1.87
C ASN A 64 9.62 -3.11 0.49
N GLY A 65 8.54 -2.89 -0.26
CA GLY A 65 8.36 -3.50 -1.57
C GLY A 65 7.56 -4.79 -1.52
N LEU A 66 7.24 -5.32 -2.68
CA LEU A 66 6.35 -6.49 -2.82
C LEU A 66 6.95 -7.78 -2.27
N GLU A 67 8.26 -7.83 -2.10
CA GLU A 67 8.96 -9.02 -1.61
C GLU A 67 8.82 -9.22 -0.11
N ASP A 68 8.60 -8.13 0.63
CA ASP A 68 8.47 -8.18 2.09
C ASP A 68 7.00 -8.16 2.49
N VAL A 69 6.37 -9.32 2.38
CA VAL A 69 4.95 -9.48 2.72
C VAL A 69 4.69 -9.42 4.23
N GLU A 70 5.71 -9.70 5.03
CA GLU A 70 5.55 -9.69 6.49
C GLU A 70 5.32 -8.29 7.04
N SER A 71 5.91 -7.28 6.42
CA SER A 71 5.74 -5.89 6.83
C SER A 71 4.50 -5.24 6.23
N ALA A 72 3.83 -5.90 5.29
CA ALA A 72 2.65 -5.36 4.63
C ALA A 72 1.48 -5.23 5.59
N PHE A 73 0.63 -4.25 5.33
CA PHE A 73 -0.58 -4.04 6.12
C PHE A 73 -1.71 -3.55 5.22
N SER A 74 -2.95 -3.74 5.68
CA SER A 74 -4.13 -3.28 4.95
C SER A 74 -4.83 -2.15 5.70
N GLY A 75 -5.60 -1.35 4.96
CA GLY A 75 -6.37 -0.25 5.52
C GLY A 75 -5.52 0.98 5.82
N PHE A 76 -6.18 2.00 6.39
CA PHE A 76 -5.51 3.22 6.79
C PHE A 76 -5.00 3.08 8.22
N ALA A 77 -3.67 3.07 8.37
CA ALA A 77 -3.02 2.90 9.66
C ALA A 77 -1.98 4.00 9.85
N PRO A 78 -2.35 5.15 10.44
CA PRO A 78 -1.42 6.28 10.57
C PRO A 78 -0.17 5.95 11.38
N ASN A 79 -0.27 5.06 12.36
CA ASN A 79 0.90 4.61 13.12
C ASN A 79 1.90 3.85 12.24
N LYS A 80 1.40 3.10 11.26
CA LYS A 80 2.26 2.40 10.30
C LYS A 80 2.93 3.38 9.34
N VAL A 81 2.23 4.43 8.95
CA VAL A 81 2.82 5.50 8.12
C VAL A 81 3.97 6.17 8.88
N ALA A 82 3.80 6.43 10.16
CA ALA A 82 4.87 7.00 11.00
C ALA A 82 6.10 6.08 11.05
N GLU A 83 5.89 4.78 11.12
CA GLU A 83 6.97 3.79 11.08
C GLU A 83 7.72 3.82 9.75
N ILE A 84 6.99 3.95 8.65
CA ILE A 84 7.59 4.06 7.31
C ILE A 84 8.46 5.31 7.24
N LYS A 85 7.96 6.43 7.71
CA LYS A 85 8.70 7.70 7.71
C LYS A 85 10.00 7.57 8.48
N ARG A 86 9.97 6.96 9.64
CA ARG A 86 11.15 6.71 10.48
C ARG A 86 12.16 5.81 9.76
N SER A 87 11.66 4.75 9.13
CA SER A 87 12.48 3.79 8.40
C SER A 87 13.21 4.45 7.23
N LEU A 88 12.59 5.44 6.59
CA LEU A 88 13.18 6.16 5.47
C LEU A 88 14.08 7.31 5.90
N GLY A 89 14.11 7.64 7.18
CA GLY A 89 14.92 8.74 7.70
C GLY A 89 14.34 10.11 7.40
N LEU A 90 13.05 10.18 7.21
CA LEU A 90 12.37 11.44 6.90
C LEU A 90 11.88 12.18 8.16
#